data_27c348c3ba352e2c27b0e0115d8e3bc1
#
_entry.id   27c348c3ba352e2c27b0e0115d8e3bc1
#
_cell.length_a   1.000
_cell.length_b   1.000
_cell.length_c   1.000
_cell.angle_alpha   90.00
_cell.angle_beta   90.00
_cell.angle_gamma   90.00
#
_symmetry.space_group_name_H-M   'P 1'
#
loop_
_entity.id
_entity.type
_entity.pdbx_description
1 polymer ?
#
loop_
_entity_poly.entity_id
_entity_poly.type
_entity_poly.pdbx_seq_one_letter_code
_entity_poly.pdbx_strand_id
1 'polypeptide(L)'
;RKVIGVEIVEEAVEAAKENAALNGLDNCEFIAGDVLKVIDDIEEKPDYIILDPPRDGIHPKALEKIIRYGVDRMIYISCKPTSLARDLEVLTARGYQVERMCCVDMFPWSGNIETVCMLSKKD
;
A
#
# COMPACT_ATOMS: atom_id res chain seq x y z
N ARG A 1 -16.50 -9.04 2.09
CA ARG A 1 -15.37 -8.63 2.94
C ARG A 1 -15.24 -7.12 2.90
N LYS A 2 -14.75 -6.51 3.97
CA LYS A 2 -14.59 -5.06 4.10
C LYS A 2 -13.27 -4.60 3.46
N VAL A 3 -13.29 -3.44 2.84
CA VAL A 3 -12.09 -2.77 2.30
C VAL A 3 -11.98 -1.41 2.97
N ILE A 4 -10.79 -1.07 3.46
CA ILE A 4 -10.49 0.24 4.04
C ILE A 4 -9.38 0.88 3.20
N GLY A 5 -9.66 2.03 2.60
CA GLY A 5 -8.70 2.84 1.87
C GLY A 5 -8.31 4.09 2.66
N VAL A 6 -7.02 4.36 2.73
CA VAL A 6 -6.48 5.56 3.39
C VAL A 6 -5.72 6.39 2.38
N GLU A 7 -6.09 7.65 2.23
CA GLU A 7 -5.47 8.58 1.28
C GLU A 7 -5.43 9.98 1.91
N ILE A 8 -4.31 10.67 1.72
CA ILE A 8 -4.12 12.02 2.28
C ILE A 8 -4.85 13.10 1.47
N VAL A 9 -5.07 12.87 0.18
CA VAL A 9 -5.74 13.83 -0.71
C VAL A 9 -7.25 13.68 -0.60
N GLU A 10 -7.92 14.67 -0.03
CA GLU A 10 -9.38 14.63 0.20
C GLU A 10 -10.19 14.45 -1.07
N GLU A 11 -9.80 15.12 -2.16
CA GLU A 11 -10.46 15.00 -3.46
C GLU A 11 -10.36 13.56 -4.02
N ALA A 12 -9.25 12.89 -3.78
CA ALA A 12 -9.07 11.49 -4.17
C ALA A 12 -9.96 10.57 -3.33
N VAL A 13 -10.15 10.87 -2.06
CA VAL A 13 -11.07 10.13 -1.18
C VAL A 13 -12.51 10.28 -1.65
N GLU A 14 -12.95 11.49 -1.99
CA GLU A 14 -14.29 11.72 -2.54
C GLU A 14 -14.49 11.00 -3.88
N ALA A 15 -13.52 11.08 -4.77
CA ALA A 15 -13.57 10.34 -6.04
C ALA A 15 -13.64 8.81 -5.81
N ALA A 16 -12.92 8.29 -4.82
CA ALA A 16 -12.98 6.87 -4.47
C ALA A 16 -14.37 6.47 -3.97
N LYS A 17 -15.02 7.30 -3.13
CA LYS A 17 -16.40 7.07 -2.67
C LYS A 17 -17.40 7.06 -3.82
N GLU A 18 -17.29 8.04 -4.72
CA GLU A 18 -18.13 8.12 -5.92
C GLU A 18 -17.95 6.88 -6.80
N ASN A 19 -16.71 6.48 -7.06
CA ASN A 19 -16.41 5.30 -7.87
C ASN A 19 -16.94 4.01 -7.23
N ALA A 20 -16.82 3.86 -5.92
CA ALA A 20 -17.40 2.72 -5.21
C ALA A 20 -18.92 2.68 -5.35
N ALA A 21 -19.58 3.82 -5.18
CA ALA A 21 -21.04 3.93 -5.35
C ALA A 21 -21.49 3.60 -6.79
N LEU A 22 -20.79 4.13 -7.80
CA LEU A 22 -21.06 3.86 -9.21
C LEU A 22 -20.93 2.38 -9.58
N ASN A 23 -20.05 1.65 -8.87
CA ASN A 23 -19.83 0.22 -9.08
C ASN A 23 -20.65 -0.66 -8.13
N GLY A 24 -21.55 -0.09 -7.33
CA GLY A 24 -22.38 -0.83 -6.40
C GLY A 24 -21.61 -1.49 -5.25
N LEU A 25 -20.45 -0.92 -4.89
CA LEU A 25 -19.61 -1.44 -3.81
C LEU A 25 -19.99 -0.74 -2.49
N ASP A 26 -20.63 -1.48 -1.59
CA ASP A 26 -21.10 -0.99 -0.28
C ASP A 26 -20.18 -1.42 0.88
N ASN A 27 -19.13 -2.17 0.57
CA ASN A 27 -18.18 -2.73 1.54
C ASN A 27 -16.86 -1.94 1.63
N CYS A 28 -16.79 -0.77 1.02
CA CYS A 28 -15.61 0.08 1.01
C CYS A 28 -15.79 1.27 1.97
N GLU A 29 -14.80 1.46 2.82
CA GLU A 29 -14.66 2.63 3.69
C GLU A 29 -13.41 3.41 3.26
N PHE A 30 -13.53 4.72 3.09
CA PHE A 30 -12.41 5.57 2.70
C PHE A 30 -12.18 6.65 3.74
N ILE A 31 -10.93 6.75 4.19
CA ILE A 31 -10.49 7.66 5.24
C ILE A 31 -9.52 8.67 4.66
N ALA A 32 -9.86 9.95 4.77
CA ALA A 32 -8.95 11.03 4.40
C ALA A 32 -7.98 11.30 5.56
N GLY A 33 -6.69 11.22 5.29
CA GLY A 33 -5.68 11.53 6.31
C GLY A 33 -4.32 10.93 6.02
N ASP A 34 -3.35 11.41 6.77
CA ASP A 34 -2.00 10.87 6.76
C ASP A 34 -2.01 9.45 7.35
N VAL A 35 -1.55 8.48 6.59
CA VAL A 35 -1.50 7.08 7.04
C VAL A 35 -0.77 6.91 8.38
N LEU A 36 0.26 7.72 8.62
CA LEU A 36 1.02 7.69 9.88
C LEU A 36 0.15 7.99 11.11
N LYS A 37 -0.90 8.78 10.93
CA LYS A 37 -1.83 9.16 12.00
C LYS A 37 -3.05 8.24 12.04
N VAL A 38 -3.62 7.98 10.88
CA VAL A 38 -4.88 7.23 10.73
C VAL A 38 -4.71 5.75 11.06
N ILE A 39 -3.53 5.18 10.79
CA ILE A 39 -3.29 3.74 10.97
C ILE A 39 -3.50 3.26 12.41
N ASP A 40 -3.28 4.13 13.39
CA ASP A 40 -3.48 3.79 14.81
C ASP A 40 -4.97 3.72 15.18
N ASP A 41 -5.83 4.37 14.40
CA ASP A 41 -7.28 4.39 14.62
C ASP A 41 -7.99 3.21 13.94
N ILE A 42 -7.29 2.44 13.13
CA ILE A 42 -7.82 1.24 12.48
C ILE A 42 -7.64 0.06 13.42
N GLU A 43 -8.70 -0.32 14.11
CA GLU A 43 -8.68 -1.40 15.11
C GLU A 43 -8.66 -2.80 14.47
N GLU A 44 -9.22 -2.93 13.27
CA GLU A 44 -9.35 -4.21 12.59
C GLU A 44 -8.01 -4.64 11.99
N LYS A 45 -7.56 -5.84 12.33
CA LYS A 45 -6.37 -6.42 11.67
C LYS A 45 -6.75 -6.80 10.23
N PRO A 46 -6.05 -6.27 9.23
CA PRO A 46 -6.33 -6.64 7.84
C PRO A 46 -5.83 -8.05 7.53
N ASP A 47 -6.52 -8.74 6.61
CA ASP A 47 -6.04 -10.00 6.03
C ASP A 47 -4.95 -9.75 4.98
N TYR A 48 -5.08 -8.65 4.25
CA TYR A 48 -4.15 -8.21 3.20
C TYR A 48 -3.92 -6.71 3.28
N ILE A 49 -2.74 -6.27 2.90
CA ILE A 49 -2.42 -4.85 2.75
C ILE A 49 -1.91 -4.60 1.32
N ILE A 50 -2.47 -3.58 0.68
CA ILE A 50 -1.96 -3.05 -0.58
C ILE A 50 -1.32 -1.70 -0.28
N LEU A 51 -0.05 -1.58 -0.60
CA LEU A 51 0.75 -0.38 -0.42
C LEU A 51 0.99 0.27 -1.78
N ASP A 52 0.58 1.52 -1.91
CA ASP A 52 0.79 2.33 -3.12
C ASP A 52 1.33 3.71 -2.70
N PRO A 53 2.58 3.75 -2.17
CA PRO A 53 3.15 4.96 -1.61
C PRO A 53 3.58 5.95 -2.71
N PRO A 54 3.83 7.22 -2.34
CA PRO A 54 4.42 8.20 -3.23
C PRO A 54 5.85 7.81 -3.65
N ARG A 55 6.46 8.58 -4.54
CA ARG A 55 7.81 8.34 -5.08
C ARG A 55 8.88 8.14 -4.02
N ASP A 56 8.76 8.81 -2.88
CA ASP A 56 9.73 8.70 -1.79
C ASP A 56 9.59 7.42 -0.95
N GLY A 57 8.60 6.57 -1.28
CA GLY A 57 8.31 5.36 -0.54
C GLY A 57 7.49 5.62 0.71
N ILE A 58 7.53 4.66 1.64
CA ILE A 58 6.77 4.71 2.88
C ILE A 58 7.63 5.37 3.97
N HIS A 59 7.05 6.31 4.70
CA HIS A 59 7.71 6.90 5.87
C HIS A 59 8.12 5.78 6.85
N PRO A 60 9.36 5.77 7.39
CA PRO A 60 9.84 4.67 8.24
C PRO A 60 8.93 4.34 9.43
N LYS A 61 8.36 5.35 10.07
CA LYS A 61 7.41 5.14 11.18
C LYS A 61 6.09 4.51 10.73
N ALA A 62 5.61 4.86 9.54
CA ALA A 62 4.41 4.25 8.97
C ALA A 62 4.68 2.80 8.57
N LEU A 63 5.84 2.52 7.96
CA LEU A 63 6.25 1.16 7.62
C LEU A 63 6.35 0.26 8.85
N GLU A 64 6.89 0.76 9.96
CA GLU A 64 6.94 0.04 11.23
C GLU A 64 5.54 -0.31 11.75
N LYS A 65 4.60 0.63 11.69
CA LYS A 65 3.21 0.38 12.10
C LYS A 65 2.51 -0.65 11.20
N ILE A 66 2.75 -0.59 9.89
CA ILE A 66 2.23 -1.56 8.91
C ILE A 66 2.76 -2.97 9.25
N ILE A 67 4.05 -3.09 9.53
CA ILE A 67 4.68 -4.37 9.90
C ILE A 67 4.08 -4.94 11.19
N ARG A 68 3.72 -4.10 12.14
CA ARG A 68 3.09 -4.52 13.40
C ARG A 68 1.73 -5.21 13.24
N TYR A 69 1.00 -4.94 12.18
CA TYR A 69 -0.22 -5.70 11.87
C TYR A 69 0.07 -7.19 11.67
N GLY A 70 1.28 -7.53 11.23
CA GLY A 70 1.72 -8.91 11.06
C GLY A 70 0.87 -9.68 10.04
N VAL A 71 0.41 -9.00 8.98
CA VAL A 71 -0.35 -9.65 7.91
C VAL A 71 0.51 -10.65 7.16
N ASP A 72 -0.09 -11.73 6.69
CA ASP A 72 0.66 -12.78 5.99
C ASP A 72 1.04 -12.38 4.57
N ARG A 73 0.29 -11.48 3.94
CA ARG A 73 0.51 -11.09 2.54
C ARG A 73 0.33 -9.60 2.34
N MET A 74 1.23 -9.03 1.55
CA MET A 74 1.18 -7.64 1.10
C MET A 74 1.45 -7.54 -0.39
N ILE A 75 0.91 -6.50 -1.00
CA ILE A 75 1.28 -6.07 -2.35
C ILE A 75 1.85 -4.67 -2.25
N TYR A 76 3.03 -4.46 -2.82
CA TYR A 76 3.67 -3.15 -2.89
C TYR A 76 3.71 -2.70 -4.36
N ILE A 77 3.10 -1.56 -4.65
CA ILE A 77 3.10 -0.92 -5.96
C ILE A 77 4.02 0.30 -5.88
N SER A 78 5.11 0.28 -6.61
CA SER A 78 6.13 1.34 -6.56
C SER A 78 6.28 2.02 -7.90
N CYS A 79 6.36 3.35 -7.88
CA CYS A 79 6.70 4.15 -9.05
C CYS A 79 8.20 4.55 -9.09
N LYS A 80 9.00 4.15 -8.07
CA LYS A 80 10.42 4.48 -7.98
C LYS A 80 11.23 3.30 -7.42
N PRO A 81 12.08 2.66 -8.24
CA PRO A 81 12.82 1.46 -7.81
C PRO A 81 13.72 1.66 -6.59
N THR A 82 14.35 2.82 -6.45
CA THR A 82 15.25 3.11 -5.33
C THR A 82 14.54 3.18 -3.99
N SER A 83 13.35 3.75 -3.94
CA SER A 83 12.51 3.79 -2.75
C SER A 83 11.97 2.41 -2.41
N LEU A 84 11.57 1.64 -3.42
CA LEU A 84 11.15 0.24 -3.25
C LEU A 84 12.28 -0.60 -2.64
N ALA A 85 13.50 -0.50 -3.17
CA ALA A 85 14.65 -1.25 -2.66
C ALA A 85 14.90 -0.96 -1.17
N ARG A 86 14.83 0.31 -0.77
CA ARG A 86 14.96 0.73 0.63
C ARG A 86 13.87 0.13 1.51
N ASP A 87 12.63 0.21 1.11
CA ASP A 87 11.51 -0.31 1.89
C ASP A 87 11.51 -1.85 1.94
N LEU A 88 11.91 -2.52 0.85
CA LEU A 88 12.08 -3.98 0.82
C LEU A 88 13.21 -4.44 1.75
N GLU A 89 14.29 -3.69 1.89
CA GLU A 89 15.35 -4.01 2.85
C GLU A 89 14.79 -4.10 4.27
N VAL A 90 13.95 -3.15 4.68
CA VAL A 90 13.30 -3.16 5.99
C VAL A 90 12.31 -4.33 6.10
N LEU A 91 11.47 -4.53 5.11
CA LEU A 91 10.46 -5.60 5.12
C LEU A 91 11.11 -7.00 5.19
N THR A 92 12.17 -7.22 4.41
CA THR A 92 12.87 -8.51 4.43
C THR A 92 13.63 -8.75 5.74
N ALA A 93 14.20 -7.72 6.34
CA ALA A 93 14.81 -7.82 7.67
C ALA A 93 13.79 -8.12 8.77
N ARG A 94 12.52 -7.78 8.56
CA ARG A 94 11.42 -7.96 9.50
C ARG A 94 10.56 -9.20 9.22
N GLY A 95 11.04 -10.12 8.40
CA GLY A 95 10.45 -11.43 8.21
C GLY A 95 9.52 -11.58 7.01
N TYR A 96 9.53 -10.63 6.08
CA TYR A 96 8.84 -10.77 4.80
C TYR A 96 9.79 -11.25 3.70
N GLN A 97 9.24 -11.90 2.71
CA GLN A 97 9.97 -12.31 1.50
C GLN A 97 9.22 -11.90 0.26
N VAL A 98 9.96 -11.58 -0.79
CA VAL A 98 9.39 -11.30 -2.11
C VAL A 98 9.05 -12.61 -2.78
N GLU A 99 7.76 -12.83 -3.07
CA GLU A 99 7.29 -14.02 -3.78
C GLU A 99 7.34 -13.83 -5.30
N ARG A 100 6.89 -12.67 -5.74
CA ARG A 100 6.84 -12.29 -7.15
C ARG A 100 7.06 -10.81 -7.31
N MET A 101 7.67 -10.45 -8.44
CA MET A 101 7.86 -9.06 -8.83
C MET A 101 7.66 -8.94 -10.33
N CYS A 102 6.94 -7.91 -10.78
CA CYS A 102 6.86 -7.56 -12.18
C CYS A 102 6.95 -6.06 -12.38
N CYS A 103 7.49 -5.65 -13.51
CA CYS A 103 7.53 -4.25 -13.92
C CYS A 103 6.48 -4.00 -14.99
N VAL A 104 5.80 -2.85 -14.90
CA VAL A 104 4.79 -2.42 -15.86
C VAL A 104 5.18 -1.05 -16.37
N ASP A 105 5.35 -0.94 -17.69
CA ASP A 105 5.64 0.33 -18.34
C ASP A 105 4.33 1.10 -18.62
N MET A 106 3.86 1.81 -17.59
CA MET A 106 2.63 2.61 -17.67
C MET A 106 2.82 3.92 -18.44
N PHE A 107 4.07 4.37 -18.55
CA PHE A 107 4.43 5.65 -19.17
C PHE A 107 5.53 5.43 -20.20
N PRO A 108 5.21 4.79 -21.37
CA PRO A 108 6.19 4.62 -22.45
C PRO A 108 6.81 5.96 -22.82
N TRP A 109 8.07 5.97 -23.21
CA TRP A 109 8.87 7.15 -23.50
C TRP A 109 9.31 7.97 -22.29
N SER A 110 9.02 7.54 -21.09
CA SER A 110 9.58 8.10 -19.85
C SER A 110 10.47 7.08 -19.14
N GLY A 111 11.28 7.54 -18.20
CA GLY A 111 12.07 6.66 -17.32
C GLY A 111 11.28 6.09 -16.14
N ASN A 112 9.97 6.28 -16.11
CA ASN A 112 9.10 5.87 -15.01
C ASN A 112 8.50 4.48 -15.27
N ILE A 113 8.84 3.53 -14.40
CA ILE A 113 8.33 2.15 -14.44
C ILE A 113 7.62 1.87 -13.11
N GLU A 114 6.41 1.33 -13.20
CA GLU A 114 5.71 0.77 -12.05
C GLU A 114 6.23 -0.64 -11.77
N THR A 115 6.50 -0.93 -10.50
CA THR A 115 6.90 -2.26 -10.05
C THR A 115 5.86 -2.77 -9.07
N VAL A 116 5.30 -3.95 -9.36
CA VAL A 116 4.36 -4.63 -8.48
C VAL A 116 5.09 -5.78 -7.79
N CYS A 117 5.10 -5.77 -6.47
CA CYS A 117 5.81 -6.72 -5.66
C CYS A 117 4.84 -7.44 -4.71
N MET A 118 4.78 -8.76 -4.81
CA MET A 118 4.06 -9.59 -3.85
C MET A 118 4.99 -10.04 -2.74
N LEU A 119 4.56 -9.82 -1.51
CA LEU A 119 5.30 -10.17 -0.30
C LEU A 119 4.50 -11.15 0.55
N SER A 120 5.19 -12.11 1.15
CA SER A 120 4.61 -12.98 2.16
C SER A 120 5.48 -12.98 3.42
N LYS A 121 4.82 -13.18 4.56
CA LYS A 121 5.52 -13.35 5.83
C LYS A 121 6.19 -14.72 5.87
N LYS A 122 7.45 -14.76 6.26
CA LYS A 122 8.15 -16.04 6.52
C LYS A 122 7.60 -16.70 7.78
N ASP A 123 7.47 -17.96 7.72
CA ASP A 123 7.11 -18.79 8.87
C ASP A 123 8.24 -18.83 9.93
#